data_a63fa6d86ce90565aa5814ed66fb8e92
#
_entry.id   a63fa6d86ce90565aa5814ed66fb8e92
#
_cell.length_a   1.000
_cell.length_b   1.000
_cell.length_c   1.000
_cell.angle_alpha   90.00
_cell.angle_beta   90.00
_cell.angle_gamma   90.00
#
_symmetry.space_group_name_H-M   'P 1'
#
loop_
_entity.id
_entity.type
_entity.pdbx_description
1 polymer ?
#
loop_
_entity_poly.entity_id
_entity_poly.type
_entity_poly.pdbx_seq_one_letter_code
_entity_poly.pdbx_strand_id
1 'polypeptide(L)'
;MLFDSHRYWLRNAHVPPSLIVSGTKWTNKKSSGDSLLAVDLEIVDGTIASIVAAGTCSTYNDSSVDLKGGMVWACFVDMHTHLDKGHIWNRAPNSDGTFNTALTTVKADAAKNWDENDVYRRMEFGLKCSYAHGTKAIRTHIDSFGEQGDIGFRVFKALRDRWAEKLILQAVSLVTLDYFLTPEGEKLADLVADVGGVLGGVAYMNPDIDAQLDRVFALAQERKLNLDFHTDENDDPGSITLRRVAEAAIRHKFKGKIVCGHCCSLAVQEEAEATKTIRLVKKAGVGVVSLPMCNLYLQGRTAGQTPRWRGVTLLHEIKQQGVSVAIASDNCRDPFFAFGDHDALEVFNLSVRIAHLDRPYTDWANAITLTPSDLMGLPQVGRIGAGLPADLVLFKARSYSELLSRSQHDRIVLRDGKSIDTTLPDYAELDDLFHSSQ
;
A
#
# COMPACT_ATOMS: atom_id res chain seq x y z
N MET A 1 -4.35 -20.07 25.06
CA MET A 1 -3.22 -20.33 24.11
C MET A 1 -1.99 -19.51 24.54
N LEU A 2 -0.77 -19.80 24.06
CA LEU A 2 0.47 -19.11 24.49
C LEU A 2 0.46 -17.58 24.28
N PHE A 3 -0.24 -17.09 23.26
CA PHE A 3 -0.36 -15.65 22.95
C PHE A 3 -1.49 -14.92 23.72
N ASP A 4 -2.16 -15.58 24.66
CA ASP A 4 -3.20 -14.97 25.52
C ASP A 4 -2.64 -14.54 26.89
N SER A 5 -1.35 -14.80 27.15
CA SER A 5 -0.67 -14.39 28.37
C SER A 5 -0.41 -12.89 28.37
N HIS A 6 -0.56 -12.20 29.51
CA HIS A 6 -0.19 -10.80 29.70
C HIS A 6 1.30 -10.54 29.45
N ARG A 7 2.18 -11.56 29.64
CA ARG A 7 3.60 -11.47 29.44
C ARG A 7 4.14 -12.77 28.87
N TYR A 8 4.90 -12.65 27.76
CA TYR A 8 5.57 -13.80 27.14
C TYR A 8 6.77 -13.35 26.29
N TRP A 9 7.61 -14.33 25.93
CA TRP A 9 8.77 -14.12 25.06
C TRP A 9 8.58 -14.80 23.71
N LEU A 10 8.92 -14.07 22.63
CA LEU A 10 9.20 -14.64 21.31
C LEU A 10 10.70 -14.82 21.21
N ARG A 11 11.16 -16.09 21.30
CA ARG A 11 12.59 -16.41 21.34
C ARG A 11 13.12 -16.82 19.97
N ASN A 12 14.42 -16.59 19.75
CA ASN A 12 15.12 -16.98 18.52
C ASN A 12 14.42 -16.45 17.26
N ALA A 13 13.96 -15.19 17.29
CA ALA A 13 13.37 -14.50 16.15
C ALA A 13 14.48 -14.00 15.23
N HIS A 14 14.29 -14.13 13.90
CA HIS A 14 15.09 -13.46 12.91
C HIS A 14 14.34 -12.21 12.39
N VAL A 15 14.88 -11.02 12.66
CA VAL A 15 14.23 -9.75 12.31
C VAL A 15 15.08 -8.98 11.30
N PRO A 16 14.49 -8.45 10.20
CA PRO A 16 15.18 -7.51 9.34
C PRO A 16 15.62 -6.26 10.11
N PRO A 17 16.92 -5.90 10.09
CA PRO A 17 17.43 -4.75 10.86
C PRO A 17 16.71 -3.44 10.56
N SER A 18 16.25 -3.28 9.33
CA SER A 18 15.55 -2.08 8.86
C SER A 18 14.15 -1.88 9.49
N LEU A 19 13.54 -2.93 10.04
CA LEU A 19 12.25 -2.85 10.73
C LEU A 19 12.38 -2.44 12.19
N ILE A 20 13.59 -2.52 12.76
CA ILE A 20 13.85 -2.15 14.16
C ILE A 20 14.15 -0.66 14.24
N VAL A 21 13.28 0.09 14.93
CA VAL A 21 13.50 1.53 15.13
C VAL A 21 14.45 1.80 16.28
N SER A 22 15.25 2.87 16.16
CA SER A 22 16.31 3.23 17.10
C SER A 22 15.78 3.57 18.49
N GLY A 23 16.44 3.09 19.50
CA GLY A 23 16.13 3.12 20.94
C GLY A 23 16.63 1.85 21.62
N THR A 24 16.81 0.79 20.86
CA THR A 24 17.52 -0.42 21.29
C THR A 24 19.02 -0.22 21.06
N LYS A 25 19.84 -0.58 22.05
CA LYS A 25 21.33 -0.46 21.99
C LYS A 25 21.98 -1.44 20.98
N TRP A 26 21.35 -1.62 19.81
CA TRP A 26 21.93 -2.40 18.70
C TRP A 26 22.86 -1.50 17.90
N THR A 27 24.00 -1.15 18.53
CA THR A 27 25.02 -0.36 17.89
C THR A 27 25.72 -1.16 16.79
N ASN A 28 25.49 -0.71 15.54
CA ASN A 28 26.50 -0.67 14.48
C ASN A 28 27.35 -1.92 14.18
N LYS A 29 26.78 -3.11 14.08
CA LYS A 29 27.30 -4.03 13.07
C LYS A 29 26.62 -3.65 11.74
N LYS A 30 27.40 -3.09 10.81
CA LYS A 30 27.01 -3.03 9.39
C LYS A 30 26.69 -4.47 9.00
N SER A 31 25.39 -4.83 9.04
CA SER A 31 24.97 -6.12 8.54
C SER A 31 25.24 -6.11 7.04
N SER A 32 25.89 -7.13 6.51
CA SER A 32 25.91 -7.38 5.08
C SER A 32 24.44 -7.47 4.60
N GLY A 33 24.09 -6.88 3.48
CA GLY A 33 22.73 -6.51 3.05
C GLY A 33 21.57 -7.50 3.26
N ASP A 34 21.83 -8.79 3.50
CA ASP A 34 20.82 -9.84 3.72
C ASP A 34 20.82 -10.38 5.16
N SER A 35 21.62 -9.78 6.05
CA SER A 35 21.75 -10.24 7.44
C SER A 35 20.47 -9.92 8.21
N LEU A 36 19.95 -10.94 8.91
CA LEU A 36 18.88 -10.81 9.89
C LEU A 36 19.48 -10.69 11.28
N LEU A 37 18.82 -9.98 12.18
CA LEU A 37 19.17 -9.94 13.58
C LEU A 37 18.49 -11.09 14.32
N ALA A 38 19.29 -11.91 15.04
CA ALA A 38 18.75 -12.92 15.94
C ALA A 38 18.46 -12.27 17.29
N VAL A 39 17.18 -12.19 17.64
CA VAL A 39 16.68 -11.48 18.83
C VAL A 39 15.63 -12.31 19.61
N ASP A 40 15.48 -11.94 20.89
CA ASP A 40 14.33 -12.32 21.69
C ASP A 40 13.49 -11.06 21.96
N LEU A 41 12.17 -11.14 21.77
CA LEU A 41 11.21 -10.06 21.96
C LEU A 41 10.36 -10.36 23.19
N GLU A 42 10.33 -9.45 24.15
CA GLU A 42 9.43 -9.50 25.29
C GLU A 42 8.15 -8.75 24.97
N ILE A 43 7.02 -9.42 25.14
CA ILE A 43 5.70 -8.82 24.95
C ILE A 43 5.03 -8.73 26.33
N VAL A 44 4.57 -7.53 26.67
CA VAL A 44 3.86 -7.24 27.92
C VAL A 44 2.64 -6.39 27.59
N ASP A 45 1.46 -6.87 27.98
CA ASP A 45 0.17 -6.17 27.74
C ASP A 45 0.01 -5.64 26.33
N GLY A 46 0.35 -6.48 25.35
CA GLY A 46 0.21 -6.15 23.92
C GLY A 46 1.31 -5.28 23.33
N THR A 47 2.29 -4.86 24.13
CA THR A 47 3.39 -3.97 23.75
C THR A 47 4.71 -4.71 23.74
N ILE A 48 5.61 -4.37 22.82
CA ILE A 48 7.00 -4.85 22.82
C ILE A 48 7.72 -4.14 23.98
N ALA A 49 7.91 -4.84 25.10
CA ALA A 49 8.55 -4.25 26.27
C ALA A 49 10.07 -4.14 26.11
N SER A 50 10.69 -5.17 25.52
CA SER A 50 12.13 -5.18 25.27
C SER A 50 12.51 -6.01 24.04
N ILE A 51 13.69 -5.73 23.49
CA ILE A 51 14.33 -6.46 22.40
C ILE A 51 15.76 -6.72 22.84
N VAL A 52 16.16 -7.98 22.92
CA VAL A 52 17.53 -8.39 23.35
C VAL A 52 18.14 -9.36 22.34
N ALA A 53 19.46 -9.56 22.38
CA ALA A 53 20.10 -10.56 21.54
C ALA A 53 19.60 -11.96 21.92
N ALA A 54 19.36 -12.80 20.92
CA ALA A 54 18.89 -14.16 21.15
C ALA A 54 19.81 -14.92 22.10
N GLY A 55 19.21 -15.59 23.09
CA GLY A 55 19.91 -16.39 24.10
C GLY A 55 20.62 -15.59 25.19
N THR A 56 20.46 -14.26 25.26
CA THR A 56 21.07 -13.45 26.34
C THR A 56 20.20 -13.31 27.58
N CYS A 57 18.92 -13.59 27.48
CA CYS A 57 18.01 -13.59 28.62
C CYS A 57 18.23 -14.88 29.46
N SER A 58 18.63 -14.73 30.72
CA SER A 58 18.90 -15.86 31.62
C SER A 58 17.66 -16.39 32.37
N THR A 59 16.56 -15.66 32.33
CA THR A 59 15.34 -15.99 33.10
C THR A 59 14.11 -15.91 32.23
N TYR A 60 13.82 -16.97 31.48
CA TYR A 60 12.51 -17.18 30.88
C TYR A 60 11.55 -17.82 31.89
N ASN A 61 11.33 -17.16 33.06
CA ASN A 61 10.38 -17.63 34.05
C ASN A 61 8.91 -17.53 33.62
N ASP A 62 8.70 -16.87 32.44
CA ASP A 62 7.40 -16.61 31.83
C ASP A 62 7.13 -17.55 30.65
N SER A 63 5.90 -17.54 30.17
CA SER A 63 5.50 -18.22 28.96
C SER A 63 6.42 -17.81 27.80
N SER A 64 6.90 -18.73 26.98
CA SER A 64 7.77 -18.42 25.85
C SER A 64 7.48 -19.28 24.62
N VAL A 65 7.63 -18.71 23.45
CA VAL A 65 7.54 -19.39 22.16
C VAL A 65 8.90 -19.35 21.48
N ASP A 66 9.47 -20.51 21.21
CA ASP A 66 10.71 -20.62 20.43
C ASP A 66 10.38 -20.63 18.93
N LEU A 67 10.75 -19.55 18.22
CA LEU A 67 10.50 -19.40 16.80
C LEU A 67 11.52 -20.14 15.95
N LYS A 68 12.58 -20.72 16.54
CA LYS A 68 13.60 -21.54 15.85
C LYS A 68 14.26 -20.84 14.66
N GLY A 69 14.48 -19.55 14.78
CA GLY A 69 15.01 -18.70 13.71
C GLY A 69 13.96 -18.21 12.70
N GLY A 70 12.66 -18.43 12.98
CA GLY A 70 11.59 -17.91 12.16
C GLY A 70 11.62 -16.38 12.04
N MET A 71 11.32 -15.86 10.86
CA MET A 71 11.32 -14.41 10.64
C MET A 71 10.14 -13.75 11.34
N VAL A 72 10.40 -12.57 11.91
CA VAL A 72 9.38 -11.70 12.51
C VAL A 72 9.41 -10.36 11.79
N TRP A 73 8.28 -9.97 11.23
CA TRP A 73 8.08 -8.68 10.59
C TRP A 73 7.03 -7.86 11.34
N ALA A 74 7.08 -6.54 11.21
CA ALA A 74 5.95 -5.69 11.57
C ALA A 74 4.79 -5.98 10.62
N CYS A 75 3.56 -5.77 11.09
CA CYS A 75 2.39 -5.84 10.24
C CYS A 75 2.48 -4.88 9.07
N PHE A 76 1.93 -5.30 7.94
CA PHE A 76 2.02 -4.61 6.66
C PHE A 76 1.19 -3.32 6.62
N VAL A 77 1.55 -2.47 5.68
CA VAL A 77 0.81 -1.25 5.33
C VAL A 77 0.61 -1.22 3.83
N ASP A 78 -0.64 -1.25 3.40
CA ASP A 78 -1.02 -1.18 2.00
C ASP A 78 -1.58 0.21 1.68
N MET A 79 -0.73 1.06 1.11
CA MET A 79 -1.03 2.49 1.00
C MET A 79 -1.66 2.90 -0.32
N HIS A 80 -1.96 1.94 -1.20
CA HIS A 80 -2.62 2.23 -2.47
C HIS A 80 -3.44 1.03 -2.91
N THR A 81 -4.74 1.11 -2.70
CA THR A 81 -5.73 0.09 -3.07
C THR A 81 -6.96 0.72 -3.70
N HIS A 82 -7.83 -0.09 -4.28
CA HIS A 82 -9.11 0.31 -4.85
C HIS A 82 -10.21 -0.63 -4.33
N LEU A 83 -10.55 -0.50 -3.04
CA LEU A 83 -11.52 -1.39 -2.39
C LEU A 83 -12.94 -1.24 -2.95
N ASP A 84 -13.32 -0.03 -3.39
CA ASP A 84 -14.63 0.27 -3.94
C ASP A 84 -14.94 -0.43 -5.25
N LYS A 85 -13.93 -0.70 -6.08
CA LYS A 85 -14.07 -1.42 -7.36
C LYS A 85 -13.56 -2.86 -7.32
N GLY A 86 -12.97 -3.30 -6.21
CA GLY A 86 -12.46 -4.66 -6.06
C GLY A 86 -13.57 -5.71 -6.15
N HIS A 87 -13.15 -6.94 -6.52
CA HIS A 87 -13.99 -8.15 -6.56
C HIS A 87 -15.17 -8.14 -7.54
N ILE A 88 -15.16 -7.28 -8.58
CA ILE A 88 -16.19 -7.30 -9.63
C ILE A 88 -15.82 -8.16 -10.85
N TRP A 89 -14.64 -8.77 -10.90
CA TRP A 89 -14.15 -9.52 -12.05
C TRP A 89 -15.15 -10.55 -12.59
N ASN A 90 -15.86 -11.27 -11.72
CA ASN A 90 -16.78 -12.33 -12.13
C ASN A 90 -17.98 -11.80 -12.95
N ARG A 91 -18.41 -10.55 -12.72
CA ARG A 91 -19.53 -9.92 -13.45
C ARG A 91 -19.07 -8.92 -14.52
N ALA A 92 -17.86 -8.42 -14.39
CA ALA A 92 -17.31 -7.36 -15.24
C ALA A 92 -15.84 -7.65 -15.63
N PRO A 93 -15.56 -8.76 -16.35
CA PRO A 93 -14.19 -9.09 -16.75
C PRO A 93 -13.69 -8.14 -17.85
N ASN A 94 -12.39 -7.85 -17.84
CA ASN A 94 -11.73 -7.13 -18.92
C ASN A 94 -11.44 -8.08 -20.09
N SER A 95 -12.09 -7.89 -21.22
CA SER A 95 -12.08 -8.85 -22.35
C SER A 95 -10.76 -8.90 -23.13
N ASP A 96 -9.97 -7.83 -23.14
CA ASP A 96 -8.70 -7.74 -23.88
C ASP A 96 -7.48 -7.41 -22.99
N GLY A 97 -7.73 -7.12 -21.72
CA GLY A 97 -6.70 -6.80 -20.73
C GLY A 97 -6.08 -5.42 -20.89
N THR A 98 -6.64 -4.54 -21.74
CA THR A 98 -6.14 -3.17 -21.91
C THR A 98 -6.67 -2.23 -20.83
N PHE A 99 -5.92 -1.15 -20.56
CA PHE A 99 -6.34 -0.09 -19.65
C PHE A 99 -7.67 0.56 -20.06
N ASN A 100 -7.86 0.83 -21.35
CA ASN A 100 -9.07 1.48 -21.84
C ASN A 100 -10.32 0.61 -21.67
N THR A 101 -10.18 -0.69 -21.92
CA THR A 101 -11.29 -1.65 -21.68
C THR A 101 -11.56 -1.79 -20.20
N ALA A 102 -10.54 -1.82 -19.33
CA ALA A 102 -10.72 -1.80 -17.89
C ALA A 102 -11.54 -0.58 -17.43
N LEU A 103 -11.15 0.61 -17.84
CA LEU A 103 -11.82 1.87 -17.49
C LEU A 103 -13.28 1.91 -17.95
N THR A 104 -13.54 1.47 -19.18
CA THR A 104 -14.90 1.42 -19.76
C THR A 104 -15.77 0.42 -19.01
N THR A 105 -15.21 -0.76 -18.70
CA THR A 105 -15.91 -1.85 -17.99
C THR A 105 -16.28 -1.44 -16.57
N VAL A 106 -15.34 -0.83 -15.82
CA VAL A 106 -15.62 -0.32 -14.46
C VAL A 106 -16.70 0.73 -14.49
N LYS A 107 -16.65 1.71 -15.41
CA LYS A 107 -17.69 2.74 -15.53
C LYS A 107 -19.07 2.15 -15.81
N ALA A 108 -19.16 1.14 -16.68
CA ALA A 108 -20.40 0.47 -17.00
C ALA A 108 -20.94 -0.33 -15.81
N ASP A 109 -20.09 -1.03 -15.07
CA ASP A 109 -20.45 -1.77 -13.87
C ASP A 109 -20.90 -0.81 -12.74
N ALA A 110 -20.19 0.29 -12.53
CA ALA A 110 -20.54 1.29 -11.54
C ALA A 110 -21.93 1.89 -11.78
N ALA A 111 -22.20 2.30 -13.02
CA ALA A 111 -23.50 2.88 -13.39
C ALA A 111 -24.69 1.91 -13.19
N LYS A 112 -24.45 0.61 -13.24
CA LYS A 112 -25.49 -0.41 -13.17
C LYS A 112 -25.67 -0.99 -11.77
N ASN A 113 -24.57 -1.20 -11.03
CA ASN A 113 -24.57 -2.11 -9.89
C ASN A 113 -24.09 -1.48 -8.58
N TRP A 114 -23.38 -0.34 -8.59
CA TRP A 114 -22.71 0.16 -7.38
C TRP A 114 -23.66 0.98 -6.50
N ASP A 115 -24.58 0.32 -5.83
CA ASP A 115 -25.29 0.88 -4.71
C ASP A 115 -24.48 0.74 -3.39
N GLU A 116 -25.02 1.28 -2.30
CA GLU A 116 -24.36 1.29 -1.01
C GLU A 116 -24.11 -0.12 -0.47
N ASN A 117 -25.02 -1.08 -0.70
CA ASN A 117 -24.87 -2.46 -0.26
C ASN A 117 -23.79 -3.20 -1.08
N ASP A 118 -23.79 -3.05 -2.40
CA ASP A 118 -22.79 -3.67 -3.28
C ASP A 118 -21.37 -3.19 -2.92
N VAL A 119 -21.17 -1.87 -2.83
CA VAL A 119 -19.87 -1.28 -2.50
C VAL A 119 -19.45 -1.69 -1.08
N TYR A 120 -20.36 -1.66 -0.10
CA TYR A 120 -20.06 -2.04 1.28
C TYR A 120 -19.55 -3.48 1.37
N ARG A 121 -20.24 -4.42 0.78
CA ARG A 121 -19.90 -5.84 0.87
C ARG A 121 -18.57 -6.16 0.21
N ARG A 122 -18.30 -5.57 -0.94
CA ARG A 122 -17.02 -5.76 -1.65
C ARG A 122 -15.85 -5.12 -0.92
N MET A 123 -16.01 -3.90 -0.43
CA MET A 123 -15.00 -3.25 0.40
C MET A 123 -14.72 -4.04 1.68
N GLU A 124 -15.77 -4.50 2.39
CA GLU A 124 -15.60 -5.28 3.63
C GLU A 124 -14.91 -6.62 3.35
N PHE A 125 -15.19 -7.27 2.23
CA PHE A 125 -14.50 -8.50 1.82
C PHE A 125 -12.99 -8.26 1.66
N GLY A 126 -12.59 -7.20 0.96
CA GLY A 126 -11.19 -6.81 0.82
C GLY A 126 -10.52 -6.49 2.17
N LEU A 127 -11.25 -5.85 3.10
CA LEU A 127 -10.75 -5.60 4.46
C LEU A 127 -10.54 -6.90 5.25
N LYS A 128 -11.45 -7.88 5.12
CA LYS A 128 -11.29 -9.20 5.74
C LYS A 128 -10.02 -9.91 5.23
N CYS A 129 -9.79 -9.91 3.92
CA CYS A 129 -8.59 -10.48 3.30
C CYS A 129 -7.32 -9.78 3.83
N SER A 130 -7.27 -8.45 3.75
CA SER A 130 -6.13 -7.67 4.22
C SER A 130 -5.81 -7.92 5.70
N TYR A 131 -6.83 -7.99 6.55
CA TYR A 131 -6.68 -8.24 7.98
C TYR A 131 -6.11 -9.64 8.26
N ALA A 132 -6.67 -10.66 7.61
CA ALA A 132 -6.20 -12.04 7.74
C ALA A 132 -4.75 -12.20 7.26
N HIS A 133 -4.36 -11.49 6.20
CA HIS A 133 -2.98 -11.50 5.67
C HIS A 133 -1.98 -10.69 6.50
N GLY A 134 -2.42 -9.91 7.49
CA GLY A 134 -1.53 -9.21 8.41
C GLY A 134 -1.31 -7.73 8.10
N THR A 135 -2.14 -7.11 7.27
CA THR A 135 -2.11 -5.66 7.02
C THR A 135 -2.74 -4.91 8.20
N LYS A 136 -2.08 -3.87 8.73
CA LYS A 136 -2.54 -3.02 9.84
C LYS A 136 -3.16 -1.71 9.37
N ALA A 137 -2.69 -1.17 8.26
CA ALA A 137 -3.20 0.09 7.73
C ALA A 137 -3.39 0.00 6.22
N ILE A 138 -4.49 0.59 5.73
CA ILE A 138 -4.88 0.60 4.32
C ILE A 138 -5.24 2.02 3.92
N ARG A 139 -4.74 2.44 2.75
CA ARG A 139 -5.22 3.62 2.03
C ARG A 139 -5.91 3.16 0.75
N THR A 140 -7.19 3.53 0.58
CA THR A 140 -7.97 3.19 -0.61
C THR A 140 -8.31 4.43 -1.42
N HIS A 141 -8.16 4.37 -2.73
CA HIS A 141 -8.65 5.38 -3.67
C HIS A 141 -10.10 5.04 -4.01
N ILE A 142 -10.97 6.05 -3.94
CA ILE A 142 -12.42 5.92 -4.15
C ILE A 142 -12.80 6.68 -5.41
N ASP A 143 -13.40 6.01 -6.38
CA ASP A 143 -13.95 6.65 -7.58
C ASP A 143 -15.00 7.67 -7.16
N SER A 144 -14.76 8.97 -7.46
CA SER A 144 -15.43 10.09 -6.79
C SER A 144 -16.20 11.00 -7.73
N PHE A 145 -16.62 10.50 -8.90
CA PHE A 145 -17.48 11.28 -9.81
C PHE A 145 -18.94 11.27 -9.35
N GLY A 146 -19.50 12.46 -9.07
CA GLY A 146 -20.92 12.65 -8.77
C GLY A 146 -21.41 11.78 -7.61
N GLU A 147 -22.63 11.22 -7.74
CA GLU A 147 -23.28 10.40 -6.72
C GLU A 147 -22.46 9.17 -6.30
N GLN A 148 -21.64 8.63 -7.22
CA GLN A 148 -20.78 7.49 -6.93
C GLN A 148 -19.75 7.82 -5.85
N GLY A 149 -19.20 9.03 -5.87
CA GLY A 149 -18.32 9.51 -4.81
C GLY A 149 -19.02 9.55 -3.45
N ASP A 150 -20.24 10.07 -3.40
CA ASP A 150 -21.02 10.16 -2.17
C ASP A 150 -21.29 8.76 -1.58
N ILE A 151 -21.65 7.78 -2.41
CA ILE A 151 -21.84 6.38 -1.99
C ILE A 151 -20.52 5.82 -1.43
N GLY A 152 -19.43 5.94 -2.18
CA GLY A 152 -18.12 5.40 -1.80
C GLY A 152 -17.61 5.96 -0.47
N PHE A 153 -17.72 7.27 -0.26
CA PHE A 153 -17.28 7.90 1.00
C PHE A 153 -18.21 7.59 2.19
N ARG A 154 -19.54 7.45 1.97
CA ARG A 154 -20.44 6.99 3.05
C ARG A 154 -20.12 5.58 3.50
N VAL A 155 -19.92 4.66 2.56
CA VAL A 155 -19.51 3.28 2.83
C VAL A 155 -18.15 3.23 3.52
N PHE A 156 -17.17 3.98 3.01
CA PHE A 156 -15.86 4.08 3.63
C PHE A 156 -15.95 4.52 5.10
N LYS A 157 -16.71 5.55 5.39
CA LYS A 157 -16.90 6.05 6.77
C LYS A 157 -17.48 4.96 7.68
N ALA A 158 -18.54 4.28 7.23
CA ALA A 158 -19.18 3.20 7.98
C ALA A 158 -18.18 2.05 8.26
N LEU A 159 -17.41 1.64 7.25
CA LEU A 159 -16.40 0.59 7.41
C LEU A 159 -15.23 1.03 8.27
N ARG A 160 -14.75 2.27 8.14
CA ARG A 160 -13.69 2.81 9.00
C ARG A 160 -14.10 2.75 10.48
N ASP A 161 -15.32 3.17 10.80
CA ASP A 161 -15.81 3.15 12.17
C ASP A 161 -15.96 1.69 12.69
N ARG A 162 -16.48 0.79 11.85
CA ARG A 162 -16.64 -0.64 12.19
C ARG A 162 -15.31 -1.37 12.41
N TRP A 163 -14.26 -1.00 11.65
CA TRP A 163 -12.97 -1.66 11.66
C TRP A 163 -11.90 -0.94 12.50
N ALA A 164 -12.26 0.15 13.19
CA ALA A 164 -11.33 1.06 13.88
C ALA A 164 -10.36 0.37 14.86
N GLU A 165 -10.81 -0.69 15.56
CA GLU A 165 -9.97 -1.46 16.49
C GLU A 165 -9.04 -2.47 15.78
N LYS A 166 -9.33 -2.79 14.51
CA LYS A 166 -8.63 -3.82 13.73
C LYS A 166 -7.69 -3.23 12.69
N LEU A 167 -8.17 -2.25 11.92
CA LEU A 167 -7.48 -1.64 10.79
C LEU A 167 -7.54 -0.12 10.86
N ILE A 168 -6.45 0.53 10.44
CA ILE A 168 -6.41 1.97 10.21
C ILE A 168 -6.73 2.20 8.74
N LEU A 169 -7.81 2.94 8.45
CA LEU A 169 -8.26 3.20 7.08
C LEU A 169 -8.11 4.67 6.72
N GLN A 170 -7.58 4.95 5.52
CA GLN A 170 -7.54 6.26 4.89
C GLN A 170 -8.16 6.18 3.50
N ALA A 171 -8.93 7.20 3.10
CA ALA A 171 -9.50 7.33 1.77
C ALA A 171 -8.85 8.45 0.99
N VAL A 172 -8.71 8.26 -0.32
CA VAL A 172 -8.27 9.26 -1.30
C VAL A 172 -9.38 9.43 -2.33
N SER A 173 -9.71 10.67 -2.69
CA SER A 173 -10.60 10.91 -3.84
C SER A 173 -9.93 10.54 -5.16
N LEU A 174 -10.66 9.97 -6.10
CA LEU A 174 -10.15 9.60 -7.41
C LEU A 174 -11.06 10.13 -8.52
N VAL A 175 -10.61 11.22 -9.14
CA VAL A 175 -11.21 11.87 -10.32
C VAL A 175 -10.08 12.31 -11.24
N THR A 176 -10.37 12.70 -12.48
CA THR A 176 -9.40 13.42 -13.32
C THR A 176 -9.20 14.85 -12.78
N LEU A 177 -8.00 15.42 -12.89
CA LEU A 177 -7.68 16.69 -12.21
C LEU A 177 -8.49 17.89 -12.74
N ASP A 178 -8.97 17.84 -13.98
CA ASP A 178 -9.86 18.87 -14.55
C ASP A 178 -11.19 18.99 -13.80
N TYR A 179 -11.65 17.91 -13.13
CA TYR A 179 -12.84 17.94 -12.29
C TYR A 179 -12.75 19.00 -11.17
N PHE A 180 -11.54 19.25 -10.65
CA PHE A 180 -11.32 20.27 -9.61
C PHE A 180 -11.42 21.72 -10.10
N LEU A 181 -11.51 21.95 -11.41
CA LEU A 181 -11.81 23.25 -11.99
C LEU A 181 -13.33 23.56 -11.96
N THR A 182 -14.15 22.61 -11.55
CA THR A 182 -15.61 22.73 -11.47
C THR A 182 -16.09 22.98 -10.04
N PRO A 183 -17.33 23.50 -9.84
CA PRO A 183 -17.93 23.62 -8.51
C PRO A 183 -18.07 22.27 -7.79
N GLU A 184 -18.29 21.20 -8.54
CA GLU A 184 -18.38 19.82 -8.00
C GLU A 184 -17.05 19.35 -7.43
N GLY A 185 -15.93 19.73 -8.03
CA GLY A 185 -14.60 19.45 -7.53
C GLY A 185 -14.30 20.13 -6.19
N GLU A 186 -14.85 21.33 -5.97
CA GLU A 186 -14.75 22.02 -4.68
C GLU A 186 -15.56 21.29 -3.60
N LYS A 187 -16.82 20.87 -3.91
CA LYS A 187 -17.64 20.06 -3.01
C LYS A 187 -16.96 18.73 -2.67
N LEU A 188 -16.31 18.09 -3.65
CA LEU A 188 -15.54 16.88 -3.39
C LEU A 188 -14.37 17.13 -2.42
N ALA A 189 -13.67 18.25 -2.56
CA ALA A 189 -12.61 18.61 -1.62
C ALA A 189 -13.14 18.87 -0.20
N ASP A 190 -14.34 19.44 -0.06
CA ASP A 190 -15.04 19.60 1.23
C ASP A 190 -15.41 18.24 1.83
N LEU A 191 -16.01 17.33 1.03
CA LEU A 191 -16.32 15.97 1.46
C LEU A 191 -15.08 15.20 1.94
N VAL A 192 -13.97 15.30 1.21
CA VAL A 192 -12.69 14.68 1.59
C VAL A 192 -12.19 15.25 2.92
N ALA A 193 -12.32 16.56 3.13
CA ALA A 193 -11.93 17.19 4.40
C ALA A 193 -12.82 16.72 5.56
N ASP A 194 -14.13 16.64 5.36
CA ASP A 194 -15.10 16.22 6.37
C ASP A 194 -14.88 14.76 6.84
N VAL A 195 -14.43 13.90 5.95
CA VAL A 195 -14.09 12.50 6.31
C VAL A 195 -12.66 12.36 6.83
N GLY A 196 -11.86 13.43 6.85
CA GLY A 196 -10.45 13.35 7.22
C GLY A 196 -9.62 12.53 6.22
N GLY A 197 -9.96 12.62 4.94
CA GLY A 197 -9.32 11.91 3.84
C GLY A 197 -8.09 12.63 3.27
N VAL A 198 -7.67 12.18 2.09
CA VAL A 198 -6.57 12.73 1.29
C VAL A 198 -7.13 13.18 -0.06
N LEU A 199 -6.78 14.37 -0.51
CA LEU A 199 -7.22 14.87 -1.81
C LEU A 199 -6.35 14.26 -2.91
N GLY A 200 -6.97 13.67 -3.92
CA GLY A 200 -6.24 12.99 -4.98
C GLY A 200 -6.99 12.93 -6.29
N GLY A 201 -6.32 12.40 -7.29
CA GLY A 201 -6.86 12.21 -8.62
C GLY A 201 -5.84 11.69 -9.60
N VAL A 202 -6.27 11.48 -10.84
CA VAL A 202 -5.42 11.03 -11.95
C VAL A 202 -4.90 12.25 -12.71
N ALA A 203 -3.59 12.41 -12.76
CA ALA A 203 -2.92 13.45 -13.51
C ALA A 203 -2.59 12.96 -14.92
N TYR A 204 -3.30 13.47 -15.93
CA TYR A 204 -3.00 13.23 -17.34
C TYR A 204 -2.31 14.44 -17.98
N MET A 205 -1.33 14.16 -18.87
CA MET A 205 -0.73 15.22 -19.67
C MET A 205 -1.76 15.84 -20.61
N ASN A 206 -1.96 17.14 -20.45
CA ASN A 206 -2.82 17.97 -21.29
C ASN A 206 -2.34 19.44 -21.21
N PRO A 207 -2.82 20.35 -22.08
CA PRO A 207 -2.38 21.76 -22.07
C PRO A 207 -2.64 22.50 -20.76
N ASP A 208 -3.66 22.11 -19.99
CA ASP A 208 -4.11 22.79 -18.78
C ASP A 208 -3.60 22.14 -17.48
N ILE A 209 -2.72 21.14 -17.55
CA ILE A 209 -2.27 20.35 -16.39
C ILE A 209 -1.72 21.24 -15.25
N ASP A 210 -1.00 22.30 -15.56
CA ASP A 210 -0.46 23.20 -14.54
C ASP A 210 -1.57 23.98 -13.81
N ALA A 211 -2.60 24.44 -14.53
CA ALA A 211 -3.77 25.10 -13.92
C ALA A 211 -4.59 24.12 -13.05
N GLN A 212 -4.76 22.89 -13.52
CA GLN A 212 -5.42 21.82 -12.76
C GLN A 212 -4.68 21.52 -11.45
N LEU A 213 -3.36 21.34 -11.52
CA LEU A 213 -2.51 21.14 -10.34
C LEU A 213 -2.59 22.34 -9.39
N ASP A 214 -2.46 23.57 -9.90
CA ASP A 214 -2.54 24.77 -9.07
C ASP A 214 -3.86 24.84 -8.31
N ARG A 215 -4.98 24.46 -8.93
CA ARG A 215 -6.29 24.42 -8.26
C ARG A 215 -6.33 23.34 -7.17
N VAL A 216 -5.86 22.12 -7.45
CA VAL A 216 -5.82 21.03 -6.47
C VAL A 216 -4.94 21.38 -5.28
N PHE A 217 -3.76 21.95 -5.50
CA PHE A 217 -2.88 22.41 -4.45
C PHE A 217 -3.50 23.50 -3.60
N ALA A 218 -4.21 24.47 -4.20
CA ALA A 218 -4.94 25.52 -3.47
C ALA A 218 -6.04 24.92 -2.60
N LEU A 219 -6.89 24.04 -3.15
CA LEU A 219 -7.95 23.35 -2.40
C LEU A 219 -7.41 22.55 -1.22
N ALA A 220 -6.28 21.85 -1.43
CA ALA A 220 -5.63 21.08 -0.37
C ALA A 220 -5.05 21.98 0.74
N GLN A 221 -4.43 23.13 0.38
CA GLN A 221 -3.91 24.08 1.36
C GLN A 221 -5.02 24.74 2.19
N GLU A 222 -6.10 25.17 1.55
CA GLU A 222 -7.28 25.76 2.20
C GLU A 222 -7.88 24.83 3.27
N ARG A 223 -7.88 23.51 2.98
CA ARG A 223 -8.49 22.46 3.84
C ARG A 223 -7.49 21.69 4.67
N LYS A 224 -6.19 22.00 4.58
CA LYS A 224 -5.09 21.30 5.27
C LYS A 224 -5.03 19.80 4.94
N LEU A 225 -5.33 19.44 3.71
CA LEU A 225 -5.29 18.05 3.21
C LEU A 225 -3.89 17.68 2.71
N ASN A 226 -3.56 16.39 2.79
CA ASN A 226 -2.47 15.77 2.06
C ASN A 226 -2.92 15.48 0.63
N LEU A 227 -1.95 15.16 -0.26
CA LEU A 227 -2.18 14.88 -1.67
C LEU A 227 -1.71 13.48 -2.06
N ASP A 228 -2.46 12.80 -2.93
CA ASP A 228 -2.09 11.50 -3.47
C ASP A 228 -2.59 11.35 -4.92
N PHE A 229 -1.67 11.18 -5.87
CA PHE A 229 -1.95 11.22 -7.30
C PHE A 229 -1.58 9.92 -8.01
N HIS A 230 -2.40 9.49 -8.98
CA HIS A 230 -1.97 8.59 -10.05
C HIS A 230 -1.24 9.41 -11.09
N THR A 231 -0.01 9.02 -11.43
CA THR A 231 0.85 9.75 -12.35
C THR A 231 1.53 8.80 -13.33
N ASP A 232 1.56 9.19 -14.60
CA ASP A 232 2.42 8.58 -15.63
C ASP A 232 2.27 7.05 -15.73
N GLU A 233 1.03 6.53 -15.63
CA GLU A 233 0.72 5.10 -15.71
C GLU A 233 0.61 4.63 -17.17
N ASN A 234 1.65 4.84 -17.94
CA ASN A 234 1.74 4.46 -19.37
C ASN A 234 3.19 4.34 -19.83
N ASP A 235 3.41 4.02 -21.10
CA ASP A 235 4.71 3.85 -21.75
C ASP A 235 5.11 5.05 -22.64
N ASP A 236 4.44 6.19 -22.52
CA ASP A 236 4.80 7.41 -23.22
C ASP A 236 5.92 8.16 -22.48
N PRO A 237 7.13 8.28 -23.04
CA PRO A 237 8.22 9.05 -22.44
C PRO A 237 7.91 10.55 -22.30
N GLY A 238 6.91 11.06 -23.04
CA GLY A 238 6.39 12.42 -22.92
C GLY A 238 5.43 12.63 -21.75
N SER A 239 4.98 11.57 -21.11
CA SER A 239 4.18 11.65 -19.89
C SER A 239 5.07 11.99 -18.71
N ILE A 240 4.93 13.22 -18.18
CA ILE A 240 5.80 13.80 -17.14
C ILE A 240 4.99 14.42 -16.01
N THR A 241 3.83 13.86 -15.70
CA THR A 241 2.94 14.43 -14.66
C THR A 241 3.57 14.35 -13.27
N LEU A 242 4.38 13.33 -12.97
CA LEU A 242 5.20 13.27 -11.74
C LEU A 242 6.08 14.52 -11.60
N ARG A 243 6.74 14.97 -12.71
CA ARG A 243 7.54 16.19 -12.73
C ARG A 243 6.66 17.42 -12.47
N ARG A 244 5.50 17.50 -13.11
CA ARG A 244 4.55 18.61 -12.94
C ARG A 244 4.04 18.72 -11.50
N VAL A 245 3.73 17.60 -10.86
CA VAL A 245 3.36 17.56 -9.44
C VAL A 245 4.50 18.09 -8.57
N ALA A 246 5.75 17.66 -8.81
CA ALA A 246 6.89 18.14 -8.05
C ALA A 246 7.15 19.65 -8.25
N GLU A 247 6.99 20.16 -9.47
CA GLU A 247 7.06 21.59 -9.80
C GLU A 247 5.97 22.40 -9.07
N ALA A 248 4.72 21.91 -9.10
CA ALA A 248 3.60 22.52 -8.39
C ALA A 248 3.84 22.53 -6.86
N ALA A 249 4.31 21.41 -6.29
CA ALA A 249 4.63 21.33 -4.86
C ALA A 249 5.65 22.40 -4.42
N ILE A 250 6.68 22.63 -5.24
CA ILE A 250 7.70 23.67 -5.00
C ILE A 250 7.09 25.07 -5.18
N ARG A 251 6.32 25.30 -6.24
CA ARG A 251 5.67 26.58 -6.55
C ARG A 251 4.72 27.01 -5.43
N HIS A 252 3.91 26.09 -4.94
CA HIS A 252 2.97 26.32 -3.82
C HIS A 252 3.61 26.27 -2.45
N LYS A 253 4.90 25.92 -2.34
CA LYS A 253 5.59 25.69 -1.05
C LYS A 253 4.76 24.77 -0.12
N PHE A 254 4.20 23.73 -0.71
CA PHE A 254 3.26 22.85 -0.04
C PHE A 254 3.89 22.17 1.19
N LYS A 255 3.14 22.09 2.29
CA LYS A 255 3.64 21.56 3.58
C LYS A 255 3.05 20.20 3.94
N GLY A 256 1.96 19.81 3.30
CA GLY A 256 1.37 18.49 3.48
C GLY A 256 2.23 17.40 2.83
N LYS A 257 1.88 16.16 3.11
CA LYS A 257 2.48 15.01 2.43
C LYS A 257 1.94 14.91 1.01
N ILE A 258 2.80 14.52 0.08
CA ILE A 258 2.45 14.27 -1.33
C ILE A 258 2.95 12.89 -1.69
N VAL A 259 2.10 12.08 -2.31
CA VAL A 259 2.43 10.78 -2.86
C VAL A 259 2.05 10.72 -4.33
N CYS A 260 2.87 10.08 -5.16
CA CYS A 260 2.58 9.79 -6.56
C CYS A 260 2.66 8.28 -6.80
N GLY A 261 1.56 7.70 -7.28
CA GLY A 261 1.45 6.31 -7.67
C GLY A 261 1.89 6.06 -9.10
N HIS A 262 2.25 4.81 -9.42
CA HIS A 262 2.65 4.26 -10.72
C HIS A 262 3.98 4.80 -11.25
N CYS A 263 4.02 5.99 -11.80
CA CYS A 263 5.21 6.64 -12.38
C CYS A 263 5.92 5.76 -13.43
N CYS A 264 5.18 4.97 -14.21
CA CYS A 264 5.70 3.95 -15.12
C CYS A 264 6.52 4.55 -16.26
N SER A 265 6.07 5.68 -16.82
CA SER A 265 6.75 6.37 -17.93
C SER A 265 8.19 6.75 -17.63
N LEU A 266 8.51 6.94 -16.35
CA LEU A 266 9.87 7.27 -15.92
C LEU A 266 10.89 6.22 -16.43
N ALA A 267 10.49 4.95 -16.51
CA ALA A 267 11.35 3.85 -16.95
C ALA A 267 11.60 3.80 -18.47
N VAL A 268 10.84 4.55 -19.26
CA VAL A 268 11.00 4.65 -20.71
C VAL A 268 11.54 6.02 -21.16
N GLN A 269 11.76 6.94 -20.20
CA GLN A 269 12.41 8.23 -20.47
C GLN A 269 13.92 8.08 -20.64
N GLU A 270 14.53 9.03 -21.34
CA GLU A 270 15.99 9.15 -21.38
C GLU A 270 16.55 9.31 -19.96
N GLU A 271 17.67 8.63 -19.66
CA GLU A 271 18.25 8.56 -18.30
C GLU A 271 18.49 9.94 -17.67
N ALA A 272 18.96 10.91 -18.48
CA ALA A 272 19.20 12.27 -18.03
C ALA A 272 17.90 12.99 -17.58
N GLU A 273 16.79 12.78 -18.31
CA GLU A 273 15.49 13.38 -18.00
C GLU A 273 14.83 12.68 -16.79
N ALA A 274 14.91 11.35 -16.71
CA ALA A 274 14.45 10.60 -15.55
C ALA A 274 15.21 11.03 -14.28
N THR A 275 16.54 11.13 -14.34
CA THR A 275 17.38 11.60 -13.22
C THR A 275 17.01 13.02 -12.78
N LYS A 276 16.76 13.93 -13.71
CA LYS A 276 16.32 15.30 -13.43
C LYS A 276 14.97 15.31 -12.73
N THR A 277 14.02 14.49 -13.18
CA THR A 277 12.71 14.35 -12.55
C THR A 277 12.85 13.83 -11.12
N ILE A 278 13.63 12.76 -10.88
CA ILE A 278 13.84 12.18 -9.55
C ILE A 278 14.46 13.20 -8.58
N ARG A 279 15.43 13.99 -9.02
CA ARG A 279 16.01 15.07 -8.19
C ARG A 279 14.98 16.12 -7.80
N LEU A 280 14.09 16.46 -8.73
CA LEU A 280 13.01 17.41 -8.46
C LEU A 280 11.99 16.86 -7.47
N VAL A 281 11.60 15.59 -7.62
CA VAL A 281 10.74 14.83 -6.71
C VAL A 281 11.33 14.83 -5.29
N LYS A 282 12.65 14.56 -5.16
CA LYS A 282 13.36 14.64 -3.87
C LYS A 282 13.30 16.03 -3.27
N LYS A 283 13.56 17.08 -4.06
CA LYS A 283 13.53 18.47 -3.63
C LYS A 283 12.13 18.88 -3.16
N ALA A 284 11.10 18.38 -3.82
CA ALA A 284 9.70 18.66 -3.51
C ALA A 284 9.19 17.88 -2.28
N GLY A 285 9.92 16.86 -1.81
CA GLY A 285 9.49 15.98 -0.71
C GLY A 285 8.35 15.03 -1.07
N VAL A 286 8.19 14.72 -2.36
CA VAL A 286 7.17 13.79 -2.85
C VAL A 286 7.63 12.35 -2.61
N GLY A 287 6.74 11.51 -2.05
CA GLY A 287 6.92 10.07 -1.98
C GLY A 287 6.39 9.37 -3.24
N VAL A 288 6.97 8.23 -3.57
CA VAL A 288 6.53 7.41 -4.71
C VAL A 288 6.02 6.06 -4.21
N VAL A 289 4.88 5.61 -4.74
CA VAL A 289 4.39 4.26 -4.54
C VAL A 289 4.37 3.52 -5.87
N SER A 290 5.09 2.41 -5.93
CA SER A 290 5.09 1.51 -7.08
C SER A 290 4.04 0.42 -6.91
N LEU A 291 3.43 0.01 -8.01
CA LEU A 291 2.31 -0.93 -8.08
C LEU A 291 2.62 -2.08 -9.04
N PRO A 292 3.69 -2.86 -8.75
CA PRO A 292 4.32 -3.71 -9.76
C PRO A 292 3.41 -4.81 -10.30
N MET A 293 2.49 -5.35 -9.49
CA MET A 293 1.60 -6.42 -9.95
C MET A 293 0.62 -5.92 -11.02
N CYS A 294 -0.08 -4.83 -10.72
CA CYS A 294 -1.06 -4.24 -11.61
C CYS A 294 -0.39 -3.65 -12.87
N ASN A 295 0.71 -2.93 -12.69
CA ASN A 295 1.43 -2.33 -13.81
C ASN A 295 2.00 -3.40 -14.75
N LEU A 296 2.62 -4.47 -14.23
CA LEU A 296 3.08 -5.59 -15.07
C LEU A 296 1.92 -6.23 -15.87
N TYR A 297 0.74 -6.33 -15.26
CA TYR A 297 -0.42 -6.93 -15.89
C TYR A 297 -0.99 -6.07 -17.03
N LEU A 298 -1.07 -4.75 -16.83
CA LEU A 298 -1.68 -3.81 -17.79
C LEU A 298 -0.72 -3.34 -18.88
N GLN A 299 0.56 -3.10 -18.53
CA GLN A 299 1.51 -2.43 -19.42
C GLN A 299 2.07 -3.38 -20.48
N GLY A 300 2.41 -2.81 -21.67
CA GLY A 300 3.03 -3.56 -22.77
C GLY A 300 2.17 -4.67 -23.34
N ARG A 301 0.86 -4.65 -23.13
CA ARG A 301 -0.06 -5.69 -23.56
C ARG A 301 -0.41 -5.54 -25.04
N THR A 302 -0.07 -6.57 -25.81
CA THR A 302 -0.43 -6.72 -27.22
C THR A 302 -0.93 -8.13 -27.46
N ALA A 303 -2.09 -8.28 -28.08
CA ALA A 303 -2.68 -9.60 -28.34
C ALA A 303 -1.72 -10.52 -29.09
N GLY A 304 -1.53 -11.74 -28.56
CA GLY A 304 -0.66 -12.75 -29.18
C GLY A 304 0.85 -12.48 -29.07
N GLN A 305 1.28 -11.47 -28.28
CA GLN A 305 2.69 -11.17 -28.09
C GLN A 305 3.07 -11.21 -26.59
N THR A 306 4.31 -11.63 -26.33
CA THR A 306 4.91 -11.51 -24.97
C THR A 306 5.35 -10.08 -24.71
N PRO A 307 4.99 -9.44 -23.58
CA PRO A 307 5.45 -8.12 -23.24
C PRO A 307 6.99 -8.03 -23.21
N ARG A 308 7.54 -6.95 -23.79
CA ARG A 308 8.99 -6.68 -23.79
C ARG A 308 9.41 -5.69 -22.73
N TRP A 309 8.46 -4.94 -22.19
CA TRP A 309 8.62 -3.97 -21.11
C TRP A 309 7.93 -4.48 -19.86
N ARG A 310 8.54 -4.29 -18.69
CA ARG A 310 7.96 -4.73 -17.39
C ARG A 310 6.85 -3.83 -16.88
N GLY A 311 6.75 -2.61 -17.40
CA GLY A 311 5.67 -1.68 -17.04
C GLY A 311 5.80 -1.02 -15.69
N VAL A 312 6.94 -1.12 -14.99
CA VAL A 312 7.13 -0.59 -13.64
C VAL A 312 8.11 0.58 -13.62
N THR A 313 8.03 1.43 -12.59
CA THR A 313 8.90 2.58 -12.40
C THR A 313 10.33 2.21 -11.98
N LEU A 314 11.21 3.21 -11.86
CA LEU A 314 12.64 3.10 -11.52
C LEU A 314 12.86 3.06 -9.99
N LEU A 315 12.45 1.96 -9.31
CA LEU A 315 12.48 1.87 -7.85
C LEU A 315 13.87 2.09 -7.25
N HIS A 316 14.92 1.49 -7.85
CA HIS A 316 16.29 1.60 -7.35
C HIS A 316 16.83 3.03 -7.46
N GLU A 317 16.67 3.65 -8.63
CA GLU A 317 17.15 5.00 -8.94
C GLU A 317 16.46 6.04 -8.05
N ILE A 318 15.14 5.92 -7.87
CA ILE A 318 14.34 6.77 -6.99
C ILE A 318 14.84 6.64 -5.54
N LYS A 319 15.00 5.42 -5.03
CA LYS A 319 15.47 5.14 -3.68
C LYS A 319 16.92 5.61 -3.46
N GLN A 320 17.82 5.40 -4.42
CA GLN A 320 19.21 5.85 -4.36
C GLN A 320 19.36 7.37 -4.24
N GLN A 321 18.44 8.14 -4.83
CA GLN A 321 18.37 9.60 -4.64
C GLN A 321 17.76 10.00 -3.29
N GLY A 322 17.37 9.03 -2.45
CA GLY A 322 16.80 9.25 -1.12
C GLY A 322 15.34 9.71 -1.14
N VAL A 323 14.59 9.43 -2.19
CA VAL A 323 13.14 9.55 -2.22
C VAL A 323 12.53 8.36 -1.48
N SER A 324 11.46 8.60 -0.72
CA SER A 324 10.70 7.52 -0.07
C SER A 324 9.96 6.70 -1.13
N VAL A 325 10.22 5.39 -1.17
CA VAL A 325 9.60 4.44 -2.11
C VAL A 325 8.80 3.41 -1.35
N ALA A 326 7.51 3.34 -1.60
CA ALA A 326 6.62 2.29 -1.12
C ALA A 326 6.21 1.35 -2.28
N ILE A 327 5.69 0.20 -1.91
CA ILE A 327 5.08 -0.78 -2.80
C ILE A 327 3.70 -1.10 -2.25
N ALA A 328 2.69 -1.21 -3.11
CA ALA A 328 1.31 -1.47 -2.70
C ALA A 328 0.59 -2.40 -3.69
N SER A 329 -0.60 -2.89 -3.30
CA SER A 329 -1.33 -3.92 -4.04
C SER A 329 -2.06 -3.36 -5.27
N ASP A 330 -2.59 -2.15 -5.19
CA ASP A 330 -3.42 -1.54 -6.22
C ASP A 330 -4.78 -2.23 -6.37
N ASN A 331 -5.20 -2.56 -7.58
CA ASN A 331 -6.43 -3.25 -7.91
C ASN A 331 -6.40 -4.72 -7.50
N CYS A 332 -7.58 -5.29 -7.26
CA CYS A 332 -7.75 -6.68 -6.86
C CYS A 332 -9.05 -7.25 -7.41
N ARG A 333 -8.96 -8.27 -8.27
CA ARG A 333 -10.09 -8.99 -8.88
C ARG A 333 -11.13 -8.06 -9.52
N ASP A 334 -10.63 -7.09 -10.26
CA ASP A 334 -11.41 -6.11 -11.02
C ASP A 334 -10.87 -5.99 -12.46
N PRO A 335 -11.50 -5.20 -13.36
CA PRO A 335 -11.05 -5.06 -14.74
C PRO A 335 -9.62 -4.58 -14.94
N PHE A 336 -9.01 -3.87 -13.98
CA PHE A 336 -7.61 -3.46 -14.06
C PHE A 336 -6.65 -4.57 -13.66
N PHE A 337 -7.04 -5.45 -12.72
CA PHE A 337 -6.22 -6.59 -12.30
C PHE A 337 -7.10 -7.78 -11.88
N ALA A 338 -7.04 -8.86 -12.66
CA ALA A 338 -7.89 -10.04 -12.50
C ALA A 338 -7.59 -10.90 -11.26
N PHE A 339 -6.49 -10.66 -10.59
CA PHE A 339 -5.93 -11.51 -9.54
C PHE A 339 -5.77 -10.74 -8.22
N GLY A 340 -5.03 -11.33 -7.27
CA GLY A 340 -4.75 -10.74 -5.97
C GLY A 340 -5.75 -11.15 -4.89
N ASP A 341 -5.35 -10.96 -3.65
CA ASP A 341 -6.14 -11.25 -2.46
C ASP A 341 -5.83 -10.27 -1.31
N HIS A 342 -5.39 -9.05 -1.65
CA HIS A 342 -4.95 -8.03 -0.69
C HIS A 342 -3.84 -8.51 0.26
N ASP A 343 -2.99 -9.45 -0.19
CA ASP A 343 -1.81 -9.93 0.55
C ASP A 343 -0.56 -9.09 0.20
N ALA A 344 -0.18 -8.17 1.07
CA ALA A 344 1.01 -7.35 0.87
C ALA A 344 2.32 -8.17 0.76
N LEU A 345 2.38 -9.39 1.33
CA LEU A 345 3.53 -10.28 1.15
C LEU A 345 3.59 -10.85 -0.27
N GLU A 346 2.45 -11.21 -0.87
CA GLU A 346 2.38 -11.62 -2.28
C GLU A 346 2.89 -10.48 -3.18
N VAL A 347 2.40 -9.27 -2.93
CA VAL A 347 2.84 -8.06 -3.66
C VAL A 347 4.35 -7.87 -3.56
N PHE A 348 4.91 -7.97 -2.36
CA PHE A 348 6.36 -7.87 -2.15
C PHE A 348 7.12 -8.99 -2.84
N ASN A 349 6.65 -10.22 -2.74
CA ASN A 349 7.25 -11.40 -3.37
C ASN A 349 7.36 -11.25 -4.89
N LEU A 350 6.31 -10.79 -5.55
CA LEU A 350 6.30 -10.52 -6.99
C LEU A 350 7.17 -9.29 -7.33
N SER A 351 7.10 -8.22 -6.54
CA SER A 351 7.91 -7.01 -6.74
C SER A 351 9.40 -7.30 -6.68
N VAL A 352 9.86 -8.17 -5.77
CA VAL A 352 11.25 -8.60 -5.69
C VAL A 352 11.71 -9.20 -7.02
N ARG A 353 10.89 -10.02 -7.68
CA ARG A 353 11.21 -10.64 -8.96
C ARG A 353 11.10 -9.66 -10.13
N ILE A 354 10.08 -8.81 -10.12
CA ILE A 354 9.82 -7.84 -11.19
C ILE A 354 10.91 -6.78 -11.25
N ALA A 355 11.30 -6.23 -10.10
CA ALA A 355 12.22 -5.10 -9.99
C ALA A 355 13.61 -5.48 -9.45
N HIS A 356 13.91 -6.79 -9.29
CA HIS A 356 15.21 -7.30 -8.81
C HIS A 356 15.63 -6.72 -7.45
N LEU A 357 14.72 -6.75 -6.46
CA LEU A 357 14.96 -6.17 -5.13
C LEU A 357 15.72 -7.12 -4.18
N ASP A 358 16.43 -8.11 -4.70
CA ASP A 358 17.05 -9.22 -3.96
C ASP A 358 18.56 -9.15 -3.84
N ARG A 359 19.22 -8.13 -4.43
CA ARG A 359 20.68 -8.07 -4.42
C ARG A 359 21.24 -6.66 -4.21
N PRO A 360 21.35 -6.29 -2.94
CA PRO A 360 20.91 -6.95 -1.70
C PRO A 360 19.45 -6.63 -1.33
N TYR A 361 18.82 -7.43 -0.46
CA TYR A 361 17.49 -7.12 0.08
C TYR A 361 17.48 -5.85 0.93
N THR A 362 18.58 -5.56 1.64
CA THR A 362 18.77 -4.38 2.49
C THR A 362 17.54 -4.02 3.33
N ASP A 363 16.91 -2.88 3.01
CA ASP A 363 15.74 -2.31 3.67
C ASP A 363 14.48 -2.33 2.78
N TRP A 364 14.43 -3.19 1.74
CA TRP A 364 13.24 -3.30 0.89
C TRP A 364 11.98 -3.79 1.64
N ALA A 365 12.15 -4.51 2.76
CA ALA A 365 11.04 -4.82 3.65
C ALA A 365 10.28 -3.57 4.12
N ASN A 366 10.96 -2.44 4.24
CA ASN A 366 10.35 -1.16 4.60
C ASN A 366 9.34 -0.68 3.56
N ALA A 367 9.44 -1.12 2.30
CA ALA A 367 8.57 -0.65 1.22
C ALA A 367 7.10 -1.08 1.39
N ILE A 368 6.82 -2.10 2.19
CA ILE A 368 5.46 -2.57 2.53
C ILE A 368 5.14 -2.46 4.04
N THR A 369 5.98 -1.76 4.80
CA THR A 369 5.84 -1.63 6.25
C THR A 369 6.09 -0.18 6.69
N LEU A 370 7.33 0.18 7.02
CA LEU A 370 7.73 1.46 7.59
C LEU A 370 7.54 2.63 6.62
N THR A 371 7.96 2.50 5.36
CA THR A 371 7.89 3.61 4.39
C THR A 371 6.45 4.05 4.09
N PRO A 372 5.51 3.13 3.74
CA PRO A 372 4.12 3.54 3.55
C PRO A 372 3.49 4.07 4.84
N SER A 373 3.86 3.54 6.00
CA SER A 373 3.41 4.05 7.29
C SER A 373 3.81 5.51 7.50
N ASP A 374 5.08 5.85 7.23
CA ASP A 374 5.58 7.23 7.32
C ASP A 374 4.89 8.16 6.31
N LEU A 375 4.67 7.70 5.09
CA LEU A 375 3.93 8.46 4.06
C LEU A 375 2.46 8.68 4.43
N MET A 376 1.84 7.71 5.11
CA MET A 376 0.48 7.83 5.63
C MET A 376 0.39 8.65 6.93
N GLY A 377 1.52 8.99 7.58
CA GLY A 377 1.54 9.72 8.84
C GLY A 377 1.25 8.86 10.07
N LEU A 378 1.60 7.58 10.04
CA LEU A 378 1.34 6.59 11.09
C LEU A 378 2.64 6.18 11.82
N PRO A 379 3.17 6.98 12.74
CA PRO A 379 4.52 6.81 13.28
C PRO A 379 4.72 5.57 14.17
N GLN A 380 3.66 4.87 14.53
CA GLN A 380 3.73 3.66 15.38
C GLN A 380 3.51 2.35 14.61
N VAL A 381 3.14 2.43 13.33
CA VAL A 381 2.78 1.28 12.49
C VAL A 381 3.96 0.85 11.62
N GLY A 382 4.00 -0.42 11.21
CA GLY A 382 4.97 -0.92 10.24
C GLY A 382 6.40 -1.00 10.74
N ARG A 383 6.62 -1.04 12.06
CA ARG A 383 7.95 -1.05 12.71
C ARG A 383 7.96 -1.88 13.99
N ILE A 384 9.15 -2.30 14.40
CA ILE A 384 9.39 -3.09 15.62
C ILE A 384 10.26 -2.25 16.55
N GLY A 385 9.82 -2.01 17.78
CA GLY A 385 10.57 -1.22 18.74
C GLY A 385 10.00 -1.32 20.15
N ALA A 386 10.84 -1.11 21.16
CA ALA A 386 10.38 -1.07 22.54
C ALA A 386 9.38 0.08 22.74
N GLY A 387 8.27 -0.19 23.42
CA GLY A 387 7.17 0.73 23.62
C GLY A 387 6.13 0.78 22.50
N LEU A 388 6.34 0.03 21.39
CA LEU A 388 5.39 -0.03 20.27
C LEU A 388 4.43 -1.23 20.46
N PRO A 389 3.21 -1.16 19.87
CA PRO A 389 2.30 -2.30 19.81
C PRO A 389 2.97 -3.53 19.20
N ALA A 390 2.69 -4.70 19.71
CA ALA A 390 3.15 -5.96 19.18
C ALA A 390 2.26 -6.42 18.00
N ASP A 391 2.17 -5.56 16.96
CA ASP A 391 1.52 -5.84 15.69
C ASP A 391 2.53 -6.51 14.76
N LEU A 392 2.58 -7.85 14.78
CA LEU A 392 3.65 -8.63 14.17
C LEU A 392 3.11 -9.72 13.25
N VAL A 393 3.91 -10.09 12.25
CA VAL A 393 3.70 -11.28 11.42
C VAL A 393 4.86 -12.23 11.65
N LEU A 394 4.55 -13.45 12.09
CA LEU A 394 5.52 -14.49 12.39
C LEU A 394 5.53 -15.53 11.28
N PHE A 395 6.72 -15.85 10.77
CA PHE A 395 6.92 -16.83 9.71
C PHE A 395 7.78 -17.99 10.18
N LYS A 396 7.55 -19.17 9.62
CA LYS A 396 8.47 -20.31 9.79
C LYS A 396 9.73 -20.16 8.93
N ALA A 397 9.68 -19.35 7.89
CA ALA A 397 10.83 -19.00 7.06
C ALA A 397 11.91 -18.31 7.89
N ARG A 398 13.18 -18.68 7.71
CA ARG A 398 14.34 -18.23 8.51
C ARG A 398 15.27 -17.28 7.74
N SER A 399 15.00 -17.10 6.46
CA SER A 399 15.74 -16.25 5.54
C SER A 399 14.82 -15.66 4.48
N TYR A 400 15.25 -14.62 3.79
CA TYR A 400 14.52 -14.06 2.65
C TYR A 400 14.25 -15.09 1.55
N SER A 401 15.22 -15.99 1.29
CA SER A 401 15.04 -17.05 0.29
C SER A 401 13.92 -18.00 0.69
N GLU A 402 13.87 -18.43 1.96
CA GLU A 402 12.76 -19.27 2.45
C GLU A 402 11.42 -18.51 2.46
N LEU A 403 11.43 -17.23 2.86
CA LEU A 403 10.23 -16.38 2.91
C LEU A 403 9.58 -16.23 1.53
N LEU A 404 10.39 -15.93 0.52
CA LEU A 404 9.92 -15.61 -0.83
C LEU A 404 9.76 -16.85 -1.74
N SER A 405 10.07 -18.06 -1.23
CA SER A 405 9.94 -19.30 -1.99
C SER A 405 8.53 -19.88 -2.02
N ARG A 406 7.66 -19.45 -1.13
CA ARG A 406 6.27 -19.93 -1.01
C ARG A 406 5.37 -18.84 -0.45
N SER A 407 4.06 -19.03 -0.52
CA SER A 407 3.05 -18.03 -0.13
C SER A 407 2.90 -17.82 1.38
N GLN A 408 3.56 -18.63 2.24
CA GLN A 408 3.53 -18.48 3.71
C GLN A 408 2.09 -18.42 4.29
N HIS A 409 1.20 -19.28 3.84
CA HIS A 409 -0.18 -19.35 4.35
C HIS A 409 -0.26 -19.77 5.82
N ASP A 410 0.81 -20.35 6.37
CA ASP A 410 0.93 -20.78 7.77
C ASP A 410 1.55 -19.70 8.68
N ARG A 411 1.57 -18.44 8.22
CA ARG A 411 1.98 -17.30 9.04
C ARG A 411 1.03 -17.11 10.24
N ILE A 412 1.58 -16.61 11.35
CA ILE A 412 0.78 -16.20 12.52
C ILE A 412 0.80 -14.67 12.54
N VAL A 413 -0.37 -14.07 12.68
CA VAL A 413 -0.52 -12.61 12.80
C VAL A 413 -0.86 -12.26 14.23
N LEU A 414 -0.10 -11.36 14.83
CA LEU A 414 -0.37 -10.80 16.15
C LEU A 414 -0.89 -9.37 16.01
N ARG A 415 -1.91 -9.05 16.80
CA ARG A 415 -2.41 -7.70 17.05
C ARG A 415 -2.38 -7.43 18.53
N ASP A 416 -1.71 -6.34 18.91
CA ASP A 416 -1.52 -6.03 20.34
C ASP A 416 -1.07 -7.28 21.12
N GLY A 417 -0.10 -8.02 20.55
CA GLY A 417 0.48 -9.22 21.13
C GLY A 417 -0.40 -10.47 21.15
N LYS A 418 -1.61 -10.43 20.63
CA LYS A 418 -2.53 -11.59 20.59
C LYS A 418 -2.66 -12.12 19.16
N SER A 419 -2.69 -13.44 19.03
CA SER A 419 -2.95 -14.05 17.73
C SER A 419 -4.39 -13.76 17.27
N ILE A 420 -4.54 -13.37 16.00
CA ILE A 420 -5.86 -13.21 15.40
C ILE A 420 -6.25 -14.47 14.62
N ASP A 421 -7.54 -14.58 14.30
CA ASP A 421 -8.01 -15.52 13.28
C ASP A 421 -7.60 -15.02 11.90
N THR A 422 -6.86 -15.85 11.18
CA THR A 422 -6.37 -15.58 9.81
C THR A 422 -7.14 -16.37 8.76
N THR A 423 -8.33 -16.88 9.10
CA THR A 423 -9.23 -17.52 8.14
C THR A 423 -9.69 -16.49 7.12
N LEU A 424 -9.43 -16.79 5.85
CA LEU A 424 -9.88 -15.92 4.74
C LEU A 424 -11.40 -16.04 4.55
N PRO A 425 -12.08 -14.97 4.12
CA PRO A 425 -13.48 -15.03 3.79
C PRO A 425 -13.70 -15.96 2.57
N ASP A 426 -14.85 -16.63 2.55
CA ASP A 426 -15.23 -17.45 1.39
C ASP A 426 -15.68 -16.53 0.24
N TYR A 427 -15.19 -16.75 -0.96
CA TYR A 427 -15.65 -16.03 -2.15
C TYR A 427 -17.17 -16.13 -2.38
N ALA A 428 -17.81 -17.21 -1.92
CA ALA A 428 -19.26 -17.38 -1.93
C ALA A 428 -20.02 -16.29 -1.16
N GLU A 429 -19.37 -15.55 -0.25
CA GLU A 429 -19.99 -14.41 0.43
C GLU A 429 -20.44 -13.30 -0.53
N LEU A 430 -19.92 -13.28 -1.76
CA LEU A 430 -20.22 -12.28 -2.79
C LEU A 430 -21.11 -12.81 -3.93
N ASP A 431 -21.48 -14.09 -3.95
CA ASP A 431 -22.14 -14.74 -5.09
C ASP A 431 -23.48 -14.05 -5.47
N ASP A 432 -24.26 -13.64 -4.50
CA ASP A 432 -25.54 -12.98 -4.74
C ASP A 432 -25.41 -11.58 -5.37
N LEU A 433 -24.24 -10.94 -5.27
CA LEU A 433 -23.95 -9.69 -5.98
C LEU A 433 -23.68 -9.91 -7.48
N PHE A 434 -23.36 -11.15 -7.88
CA PHE A 434 -23.03 -11.50 -9.27
C PHE A 434 -24.22 -12.12 -10.01
N HIS A 435 -25.15 -12.69 -9.29
CA HIS A 435 -26.38 -13.29 -9.82
C HIS A 435 -27.51 -12.27 -9.77
N SER A 436 -27.38 -11.15 -10.53
CA SER A 436 -28.53 -10.27 -10.76
C SER A 436 -29.69 -11.11 -11.30
N SER A 437 -30.84 -11.06 -10.62
CA SER A 437 -32.10 -11.71 -10.99
C SER A 437 -32.29 -11.66 -12.51
N GLN A 438 -32.29 -12.83 -13.16
CA GLN A 438 -32.71 -12.99 -14.54
C GLN A 438 -34.15 -12.54 -14.67
#